data_86f2ae9faf73ee521df67e31f5b18d67
#
_entry.id   86f2ae9faf73ee521df67e31f5b18d67
#
_cell.length_a   1.000
_cell.length_b   1.000
_cell.length_c   1.000
_cell.angle_alpha   90.00
_cell.angle_beta   90.00
_cell.angle_gamma   90.00
#
_symmetry.space_group_name_H-M   'P 1'
#
loop_
_entity.id
_entity.type
_entity.pdbx_description
1 polymer ?
#
loop_
_entity_poly.entity_id
_entity_poly.type
_entity_poly.pdbx_seq_one_letter_code
_entity_poly.pdbx_strand_id
1 'polypeptide(L)'
;MNASEVLKGFAMKQVYSYLDKDPEANLPNLLDMLEKYDKNGQAVTTQVEGIRAALSDPNNNWSKLVKSLWTDIDDEQRKKLVETVVINGTLIGTPATMKMQDKYQCNVPWAILMDPTSACNLRCTGCWAAEYGNKLN
;
A
#
# COMPACT_ATOMS: atom_id res chain seq x y z
N MET A 1 -8.26 -5.94 -18.39
CA MET A 1 -6.86 -6.20 -18.00
C MET A 1 -6.10 -6.66 -19.22
N ASN A 2 -4.97 -6.05 -19.50
CA ASN A 2 -4.10 -6.51 -20.59
C ASN A 2 -3.13 -7.61 -20.10
N ALA A 3 -2.51 -8.34 -21.02
CA ALA A 3 -1.61 -9.44 -20.67
C ALA A 3 -0.43 -9.00 -19.75
N SER A 4 0.05 -7.78 -19.92
CA SER A 4 1.12 -7.20 -19.08
C SER A 4 0.67 -6.98 -17.63
N GLU A 5 -0.57 -6.56 -17.41
CA GLU A 5 -1.13 -6.38 -16.06
C GLU A 5 -1.32 -7.73 -15.35
N VAL A 6 -1.75 -8.75 -16.07
CA VAL A 6 -1.87 -10.12 -15.54
C VAL A 6 -0.50 -10.65 -15.13
N LEU A 7 0.52 -10.45 -15.97
CA LEU A 7 1.88 -10.90 -15.69
C LEU A 7 2.48 -10.17 -14.47
N LYS A 8 2.28 -8.85 -14.37
CA LYS A 8 2.72 -8.06 -13.19
C LYS A 8 2.04 -8.56 -11.91
N GLY A 9 0.73 -8.78 -11.94
CA GLY A 9 -0.01 -9.30 -10.80
C GLY A 9 0.51 -10.68 -10.37
N PHE A 10 0.79 -11.57 -11.31
CA PHE A 10 1.35 -12.87 -11.01
C PHE A 10 2.76 -12.77 -10.40
N ALA A 11 3.65 -11.97 -10.99
CA ALA A 11 4.99 -11.74 -10.47
C ALA A 11 4.95 -11.21 -9.03
N MET A 12 4.06 -10.26 -8.74
CA MET A 12 3.93 -9.70 -7.38
C MET A 12 3.38 -10.71 -6.37
N LYS A 13 2.51 -11.62 -6.79
CA LYS A 13 2.08 -12.73 -5.92
C LYS A 13 3.24 -13.65 -5.54
N GLN A 14 4.18 -13.88 -6.45
CA GLN A 14 5.40 -14.65 -6.15
C GLN A 14 6.32 -13.89 -5.18
N VAL A 15 6.49 -12.58 -5.38
CA VAL A 15 7.26 -11.72 -4.46
C VAL A 15 6.63 -11.73 -3.07
N TYR A 16 5.30 -11.58 -2.98
CA TYR A 16 4.59 -11.67 -1.71
C TYR A 16 4.78 -13.04 -1.03
N SER A 17 4.61 -14.12 -1.79
CA SER A 17 4.79 -15.48 -1.27
C SER A 17 6.22 -15.75 -0.80
N TYR A 18 7.22 -15.14 -1.41
CA TYR A 18 8.60 -15.17 -0.95
C TYR A 18 8.77 -14.40 0.36
N LEU A 19 8.25 -13.16 0.42
CA LEU A 19 8.30 -12.31 1.60
C LEU A 19 7.59 -12.95 2.79
N ASP A 20 6.44 -13.56 2.55
CA ASP A 20 5.57 -14.13 3.59
C ASP A 20 6.18 -15.36 4.31
N LYS A 21 7.14 -16.03 3.68
CA LYS A 21 7.85 -17.18 4.30
C LYS A 21 8.77 -16.76 5.44
N ASP A 22 9.47 -15.65 5.29
CA ASP A 22 10.37 -15.09 6.29
C ASP A 22 10.51 -13.57 6.03
N PRO A 23 9.60 -12.76 6.59
CA PRO A 23 9.61 -11.32 6.32
C PRO A 23 10.89 -10.62 6.75
N GLU A 24 11.47 -11.02 7.88
CA GLU A 24 12.66 -10.37 8.43
C GLU A 24 13.90 -10.63 7.57
N ALA A 25 14.08 -11.84 7.08
CA ALA A 25 15.20 -12.18 6.22
C ALA A 25 14.97 -11.76 4.76
N ASN A 26 13.74 -11.87 4.26
CA ASN A 26 13.44 -11.70 2.84
C ASN A 26 13.21 -10.23 2.43
N LEU A 27 12.77 -9.38 3.36
CA LEU A 27 12.55 -7.96 3.05
C LEU A 27 13.85 -7.23 2.67
N PRO A 28 14.96 -7.35 3.41
CA PRO A 28 16.25 -6.79 2.99
C PRO A 28 16.69 -7.27 1.60
N ASN A 29 16.55 -8.57 1.32
CA ASN A 29 16.92 -9.15 0.03
C ASN A 29 16.09 -8.58 -1.13
N LEU A 30 14.80 -8.31 -0.90
CA LEU A 30 13.95 -7.65 -1.90
C LEU A 30 14.37 -6.20 -2.14
N LEU A 31 14.75 -5.47 -1.10
CA LEU A 31 15.27 -4.11 -1.23
C LEU A 31 16.57 -4.08 -2.01
N ASP A 32 17.51 -5.01 -1.75
CA ASP A 32 18.75 -5.17 -2.52
C ASP A 32 18.48 -5.46 -4.00
N MET A 33 17.48 -6.31 -4.26
CA MET A 33 17.09 -6.61 -5.63
C MET A 33 16.51 -5.39 -6.35
N LEU A 34 15.67 -4.61 -5.68
CA LEU A 34 15.10 -3.37 -6.24
C LEU A 34 16.18 -2.36 -6.58
N GLU A 35 17.16 -2.12 -5.69
CA GLU A 35 18.29 -1.23 -5.94
C GLU A 35 19.14 -1.69 -7.13
N LYS A 36 19.40 -2.99 -7.22
CA LYS A 36 20.18 -3.56 -8.34
C LYS A 36 19.51 -3.37 -9.70
N TYR A 37 18.18 -3.34 -9.74
CA TYR A 37 17.43 -3.11 -10.99
C TYR A 37 17.24 -1.63 -11.31
N ASP A 38 17.39 -0.73 -10.34
CA ASP A 38 17.35 0.72 -10.55
C ASP A 38 18.70 1.26 -11.04
N LYS A 39 19.04 0.93 -12.29
CA LYS A 39 20.34 1.25 -12.90
C LYS A 39 20.68 2.76 -12.91
N ASN A 40 19.69 3.62 -12.80
CA ASN A 40 19.85 5.06 -12.86
C ASN A 40 19.73 5.75 -11.49
N GLY A 41 19.43 5.02 -10.41
CA GLY A 41 19.31 5.55 -9.05
C GLY A 41 18.22 6.62 -8.87
N GLN A 42 17.30 6.75 -9.82
CA GLN A 42 16.36 7.88 -9.86
C GLN A 42 14.92 7.50 -9.45
N ALA A 43 14.56 6.23 -9.60
CA ALA A 43 13.16 5.84 -9.44
C ALA A 43 12.83 5.25 -8.07
N VAL A 44 13.73 4.49 -7.47
CA VAL A 44 13.43 3.65 -6.30
C VAL A 44 14.46 3.81 -5.17
N THR A 45 15.70 4.20 -5.48
CA THR A 45 16.82 4.22 -4.51
C THR A 45 16.50 5.04 -3.26
N THR A 46 15.98 6.26 -3.41
CA THR A 46 15.66 7.13 -2.26
C THR A 46 14.56 6.52 -1.38
N GLN A 47 13.56 5.87 -1.98
CA GLN A 47 12.49 5.19 -1.24
C GLN A 47 13.04 3.97 -0.50
N VAL A 48 13.91 3.20 -1.13
CA VAL A 48 14.55 2.02 -0.52
C VAL A 48 15.45 2.43 0.64
N GLU A 49 16.24 3.49 0.51
CA GLU A 49 17.05 4.05 1.60
C GLU A 49 16.18 4.48 2.79
N GLY A 50 15.07 5.18 2.53
CA GLY A 50 14.09 5.56 3.55
C GLY A 50 13.48 4.37 4.27
N ILE A 51 13.12 3.32 3.53
CA ILE A 51 12.59 2.08 4.10
C ILE A 51 13.66 1.38 4.95
N ARG A 52 14.91 1.26 4.48
CA ARG A 52 16.00 0.67 5.25
C ARG A 52 16.25 1.43 6.55
N ALA A 53 16.32 2.76 6.48
CA ALA A 53 16.51 3.60 7.65
C ALA A 53 15.38 3.41 8.68
N ALA A 54 14.15 3.32 8.21
CA ALA A 54 13.00 3.07 9.08
C ALA A 54 13.03 1.67 9.71
N LEU A 55 13.45 0.63 8.97
CA LEU A 55 13.48 -0.75 9.44
C LEU A 55 14.70 -1.07 10.30
N SER A 56 15.80 -0.30 10.20
CA SER A 56 17.00 -0.50 11.00
C SER A 56 16.84 -0.15 12.48
N ASP A 57 15.85 0.69 12.82
CA ASP A 57 15.51 1.02 14.20
C ASP A 57 14.25 0.25 14.64
N PRO A 58 14.37 -0.75 15.55
CA PRO A 58 13.23 -1.49 16.06
C PRO A 58 12.19 -0.64 16.82
N ASN A 59 12.60 0.54 17.31
CA ASN A 59 11.71 1.47 18.00
C ASN A 59 10.96 2.40 17.05
N ASN A 60 11.34 2.44 15.80
CA ASN A 60 10.65 3.22 14.77
C ASN A 60 9.22 2.70 14.57
N ASN A 61 8.25 3.61 14.49
CA ASN A 61 6.84 3.25 14.31
C ASN A 61 6.56 2.53 12.98
N TRP A 62 7.30 2.83 11.93
CA TRP A 62 7.19 2.10 10.65
C TRP A 62 7.69 0.67 10.76
N SER A 63 8.80 0.44 11.51
CA SER A 63 9.28 -0.90 11.79
C SER A 63 8.23 -1.72 12.55
N LYS A 64 7.64 -1.14 13.59
CA LYS A 64 6.55 -1.76 14.35
C LYS A 64 5.33 -2.06 13.49
N LEU A 65 4.91 -1.10 12.64
CA LEU A 65 3.79 -1.29 11.72
C LEU A 65 4.05 -2.43 10.74
N VAL A 66 5.24 -2.47 10.13
CA VAL A 66 5.58 -3.56 9.21
C VAL A 66 5.55 -4.92 9.92
N LYS A 67 6.11 -5.01 11.13
CA LYS A 67 6.06 -6.25 11.93
C LYS A 67 4.63 -6.65 12.28
N SER A 68 3.76 -5.70 12.65
CA SER A 68 2.37 -5.99 13.02
C SER A 68 1.56 -6.60 11.88
N LEU A 69 1.95 -6.41 10.63
CA LEU A 69 1.32 -7.09 9.50
C LEU A 69 1.45 -8.61 9.57
N TRP A 70 2.51 -9.12 10.21
CA TRP A 70 2.73 -10.56 10.37
C TRP A 70 2.39 -11.09 11.77
N THR A 71 2.36 -10.23 12.79
CA THR A 71 2.04 -10.64 14.17
C THR A 71 0.55 -10.50 14.49
N ASP A 72 -0.13 -9.48 13.96
CA ASP A 72 -1.45 -9.08 14.40
C ASP A 72 -2.55 -9.34 13.34
N ILE A 73 -2.16 -9.58 12.08
CA ILE A 73 -3.08 -9.79 10.96
C ILE A 73 -2.94 -11.23 10.45
N ASP A 74 -4.07 -11.93 10.33
CA ASP A 74 -4.07 -13.28 9.77
C ASP A 74 -3.67 -13.31 8.29
N ASP A 75 -3.22 -14.47 7.82
CA ASP A 75 -2.70 -14.68 6.48
C ASP A 75 -3.67 -14.28 5.37
N GLU A 76 -4.94 -14.58 5.51
CA GLU A 76 -5.94 -14.32 4.48
C GLU A 76 -6.16 -12.82 4.32
N GLN A 77 -6.30 -12.11 5.43
CA GLN A 77 -6.48 -10.65 5.45
C GLN A 77 -5.22 -9.93 4.98
N ARG A 78 -4.03 -10.35 5.43
CA ARG A 78 -2.75 -9.79 4.96
C ARG A 78 -2.58 -9.95 3.47
N LYS A 79 -2.86 -11.13 2.94
CA LYS A 79 -2.82 -11.41 1.50
C LYS A 79 -3.79 -10.52 0.72
N LYS A 80 -5.01 -10.37 1.21
CA LYS A 80 -6.02 -9.50 0.61
C LYS A 80 -5.62 -8.02 0.66
N LEU A 81 -5.00 -7.57 1.75
CA LEU A 81 -4.44 -6.22 1.88
C LEU A 81 -3.37 -5.96 0.81
N VAL A 82 -2.40 -6.87 0.67
CA VAL A 82 -1.33 -6.76 -0.34
C VAL A 82 -1.90 -6.80 -1.75
N GLU A 83 -2.82 -7.69 -2.05
CA GLU A 83 -3.47 -7.74 -3.37
C GLU A 83 -4.23 -6.44 -3.68
N THR A 84 -4.96 -5.90 -2.72
CA THR A 84 -5.80 -4.73 -2.94
C THR A 84 -4.98 -3.45 -3.01
N VAL A 85 -4.12 -3.20 -2.02
CA VAL A 85 -3.40 -1.93 -1.89
C VAL A 85 -2.15 -1.92 -2.77
N VAL A 86 -1.29 -2.94 -2.67
CA VAL A 86 0.00 -2.94 -3.38
C VAL A 86 -0.21 -3.30 -4.85
N ILE A 87 -0.85 -4.42 -5.15
CA ILE A 87 -0.96 -4.90 -6.53
C ILE A 87 -1.98 -4.07 -7.31
N ASN A 88 -3.24 -4.06 -6.86
CA ASN A 88 -4.31 -3.41 -7.61
C ASN A 88 -4.27 -1.88 -7.48
N GLY A 89 -4.06 -1.35 -6.28
CA GLY A 89 -4.04 0.09 -6.03
C GLY A 89 -2.80 0.76 -6.59
N THR A 90 -1.61 0.23 -6.30
CA THR A 90 -0.35 0.90 -6.65
C THR A 90 0.17 0.47 -8.02
N LEU A 91 0.44 -0.83 -8.23
CA LEU A 91 1.12 -1.28 -9.45
C LEU A 91 0.25 -1.23 -10.71
N ILE A 92 -1.04 -1.52 -10.58
CA ILE A 92 -1.99 -1.51 -11.69
C ILE A 92 -2.75 -0.18 -11.73
N GLY A 93 -3.23 0.28 -10.59
CA GLY A 93 -4.06 1.47 -10.48
C GLY A 93 -3.33 2.75 -10.80
N THR A 94 -2.10 2.97 -10.31
CA THR A 94 -1.36 4.22 -10.55
C THR A 94 -1.14 4.49 -12.04
N PRO A 95 -0.62 3.57 -12.86
CA PRO A 95 -0.49 3.81 -14.29
C PRO A 95 -1.83 4.06 -15.01
N ALA A 96 -2.89 3.38 -14.56
CA ALA A 96 -4.23 3.60 -15.10
C ALA A 96 -4.76 5.00 -14.76
N THR A 97 -4.56 5.44 -13.51
CA THR A 97 -4.92 6.80 -13.05
C THR A 97 -4.16 7.87 -13.84
N MET A 98 -2.84 7.73 -13.99
CA MET A 98 -2.02 8.66 -14.78
C MET A 98 -2.52 8.77 -16.22
N LYS A 99 -2.82 7.63 -16.85
CA LYS A 99 -3.38 7.63 -18.22
C LYS A 99 -4.73 8.35 -18.30
N MET A 100 -5.57 8.24 -17.27
CA MET A 100 -6.85 8.96 -17.24
C MET A 100 -6.66 10.45 -16.97
N GLN A 101 -5.71 10.83 -16.11
CA GLN A 101 -5.33 12.24 -15.92
C GLN A 101 -4.89 12.88 -17.23
N ASP A 102 -4.02 12.21 -17.99
CA ASP A 102 -3.57 12.69 -19.31
C ASP A 102 -4.72 12.79 -20.31
N LYS A 103 -5.58 11.79 -20.35
CA LYS A 103 -6.71 11.75 -21.28
C LYS A 103 -7.74 12.84 -21.02
N TYR A 104 -8.09 13.06 -19.75
CA TYR A 104 -9.17 13.97 -19.37
C TYR A 104 -8.68 15.34 -18.90
N GLN A 105 -7.35 15.54 -18.82
CA GLN A 105 -6.71 16.78 -18.36
C GLN A 105 -7.26 17.26 -17.00
N CYS A 106 -7.51 16.31 -16.09
CA CYS A 106 -8.01 16.59 -14.76
C CYS A 106 -7.31 15.68 -13.73
N ASN A 107 -7.34 16.08 -12.48
CA ASN A 107 -6.86 15.24 -11.39
C ASN A 107 -7.85 14.08 -11.16
N VAL A 108 -7.35 12.85 -11.23
CA VAL A 108 -8.10 11.64 -10.89
C VAL A 108 -7.67 11.19 -9.49
N PRO A 109 -8.55 11.17 -8.49
CA PRO A 109 -8.20 10.78 -7.14
C PRO A 109 -7.79 9.31 -7.10
N TRP A 110 -6.74 9.01 -6.37
CA TRP A 110 -6.27 7.65 -6.13
C TRP A 110 -7.08 6.92 -5.04
N ALA A 111 -7.77 7.67 -4.19
CA ALA A 111 -8.64 7.15 -3.14
C ALA A 111 -9.81 8.09 -2.92
N ILE A 112 -10.94 7.54 -2.51
CA ILE A 112 -12.16 8.26 -2.16
C ILE A 112 -12.55 7.83 -0.76
N LEU A 113 -12.68 8.79 0.16
CA LEU A 113 -13.29 8.58 1.45
C LEU A 113 -14.80 8.82 1.32
N MET A 114 -15.58 7.81 1.68
CA MET A 114 -17.04 7.88 1.59
C MET A 114 -17.66 7.65 2.95
N ASP A 115 -18.49 8.58 3.38
CA ASP A 115 -19.37 8.39 4.54
C ASP A 115 -20.73 7.93 4.07
N PRO A 116 -21.06 6.65 4.26
CA PRO A 116 -22.35 6.11 3.80
C PRO A 116 -23.54 6.65 4.60
N THR A 117 -23.29 7.15 5.80
CA THR A 117 -24.32 7.70 6.68
C THR A 117 -23.72 8.66 7.72
N SER A 118 -24.47 9.69 8.08
CA SER A 118 -24.19 10.55 9.23
C SER A 118 -24.77 10.02 10.54
N ALA A 119 -25.55 8.94 10.51
CA ALA A 119 -26.16 8.30 11.67
C ALA A 119 -25.14 7.41 12.41
N CYS A 120 -24.05 8.02 12.90
CA CYS A 120 -23.01 7.31 13.64
C CYS A 120 -23.35 7.32 15.14
N ASN A 121 -23.26 6.17 15.79
CA ASN A 121 -23.44 6.02 17.24
C ASN A 121 -22.14 6.11 18.04
N LEU A 122 -21.00 6.37 17.39
CA LEU A 122 -19.69 6.52 18.00
C LEU A 122 -19.40 7.99 18.35
N ARG A 123 -18.49 8.18 19.31
CA ARG A 123 -18.00 9.49 19.76
C ARG A 123 -16.49 9.53 19.74
N CYS A 124 -15.90 9.27 18.57
CA CYS A 124 -14.45 9.24 18.41
C CYS A 124 -13.84 10.61 18.64
N THR A 125 -12.77 10.70 19.43
CA THR A 125 -12.01 11.94 19.63
C THR A 125 -11.42 12.40 18.30
N GLY A 126 -11.66 13.65 17.93
CA GLY A 126 -11.18 14.21 16.65
C GLY A 126 -11.93 13.73 15.41
N CYS A 127 -13.13 13.18 15.58
CA CYS A 127 -13.97 12.79 14.45
C CYS A 127 -14.48 14.01 13.70
N TRP A 128 -14.09 14.15 12.44
CA TRP A 128 -14.53 15.25 11.58
C TRP A 128 -16.04 15.21 11.26
N ALA A 129 -16.66 14.02 11.29
CA ALA A 129 -18.09 13.85 11.07
C ALA A 129 -18.95 14.16 12.32
N ALA A 130 -18.36 14.31 13.49
CA ALA A 130 -19.09 14.57 14.74
C ALA A 130 -19.84 15.91 14.74
N GLU A 131 -19.43 16.86 13.91
CA GLU A 131 -20.05 18.18 13.79
C GLU A 131 -21.36 18.16 12.98
N TYR A 132 -21.59 17.14 12.16
CA TYR A 132 -22.77 17.09 11.29
C TYR A 132 -24.06 16.63 11.99
N GLY A 133 -23.93 15.98 13.14
CA GLY A 133 -25.07 15.42 13.88
C GLY A 133 -25.82 14.35 13.06
N ASN A 134 -26.78 13.68 13.67
CA ASN A 134 -27.63 12.67 13.02
C ASN A 134 -28.70 13.31 12.11
N LYS A 135 -28.30 14.07 11.10
CA LYS A 135 -29.22 14.80 10.22
C LYS A 135 -29.73 14.00 9.02
N LEU A 136 -29.12 12.85 8.74
CA LEU A 136 -29.55 11.95 7.69
C LEU A 136 -30.05 10.65 8.32
N ASN A 137 -31.34 10.53 8.46
CA ASN A 137 -32.02 9.25 8.73
C ASN A 137 -32.21 8.53 7.44
#